data_6d7e368a5d049baea5891824d4586a6e
#
_entry.id   6d7e368a5d049baea5891824d4586a6e
#
_cell.length_a   1.000
_cell.length_b   1.000
_cell.length_c   1.000
_cell.angle_alpha   90.00
_cell.angle_beta   90.00
_cell.angle_gamma   90.00
#
_symmetry.space_group_name_H-M   'P 1'
#
loop_
_entity.id
_entity.type
_entity.pdbx_description
1 polymer ?
#
loop_
_entity_poly.entity_id
_entity_poly.type
_entity_poly.pdbx_seq_one_letter_code
_entity_poly.pdbx_strand_id
1 'polypeptide(L)'
;MTVRVLSAVENQDSAIIHASCVALDGRGLLITGDSGSGKSGLALQLMALGALLVADDRVELKLSGNKVTAQSPANIRGVIEARGLGLLRADTVASVALDYVVDLNRTETARLPDPVDVKVLRQTVPLLHAADIPHFAASLIQLLKAGRTGPEWPNQ
;
A
#
# COMPACT_ATOMS: atom_id res chain seq x y z
N MET A 1 6.48 -10.74 10.71
CA MET A 1 6.98 -9.37 10.55
C MET A 1 6.00 -8.38 11.16
N THR A 2 6.48 -7.39 11.89
CA THR A 2 5.62 -6.44 12.60
C THR A 2 5.63 -5.09 11.90
N VAL A 3 4.44 -4.58 11.57
CA VAL A 3 4.22 -3.22 11.12
C VAL A 3 3.38 -2.55 12.19
N ARG A 4 3.96 -1.58 12.91
CA ARG A 4 3.39 -1.03 14.14
C ARG A 4 1.95 -0.54 13.97
N VAL A 5 1.68 0.25 12.93
CA VAL A 5 0.34 0.81 12.71
C VAL A 5 -0.71 -0.28 12.46
N LEU A 6 -0.29 -1.42 11.91
CA LEU A 6 -1.18 -2.54 11.63
C LEU A 6 -1.32 -3.47 12.85
N SER A 7 -0.23 -3.71 13.60
CA SER A 7 -0.30 -4.57 14.78
C SER A 7 -1.20 -4.00 15.87
N ALA A 8 -1.28 -2.68 15.97
CA ALA A 8 -2.15 -2.01 16.94
C ALA A 8 -3.64 -2.28 16.71
N VAL A 9 -4.04 -2.64 15.49
CA VAL A 9 -5.46 -2.83 15.10
C VAL A 9 -5.75 -4.24 14.58
N GLU A 10 -4.81 -5.17 14.69
CA GLU A 10 -4.91 -6.48 14.01
C GLU A 10 -6.11 -7.32 14.44
N ASN A 11 -6.66 -7.08 15.64
CA ASN A 11 -7.82 -7.81 16.16
C ASN A 11 -9.14 -7.07 15.97
N GLN A 12 -9.14 -5.95 15.26
CA GLN A 12 -10.34 -5.16 15.00
C GLN A 12 -10.99 -5.56 13.67
N ASP A 13 -12.26 -5.21 13.52
CA ASP A 13 -13.02 -5.42 12.28
C ASP A 13 -12.96 -4.21 11.35
N SER A 14 -12.58 -3.05 11.89
CA SER A 14 -12.35 -1.83 11.14
C SER A 14 -11.38 -0.93 11.87
N ALA A 15 -10.70 -0.06 11.13
CA ALA A 15 -9.78 0.91 11.73
C ALA A 15 -9.50 2.03 10.74
N ILE A 16 -9.15 3.21 11.26
CA ILE A 16 -8.58 4.29 10.46
C ILE A 16 -7.11 4.38 10.85
N ILE A 17 -6.21 4.25 9.88
CA ILE A 17 -4.78 4.27 10.13
C ILE A 17 -4.09 5.38 9.34
N HIS A 18 -2.93 5.81 9.82
CA HIS A 18 -2.07 6.77 9.13
C HIS A 18 -1.27 6.04 8.06
N ALA A 19 -1.70 6.18 6.82
CA ALA A 19 -1.15 5.44 5.69
C ALA A 19 -1.58 6.11 4.38
N SER A 20 -1.08 5.62 3.26
CA SER A 20 -1.56 5.96 1.93
C SER A 20 -1.98 4.68 1.21
N CYS A 21 -2.87 4.78 0.25
CA CYS A 21 -3.35 3.62 -0.49
C CYS A 21 -3.63 4.00 -1.94
N VAL A 22 -3.18 3.15 -2.86
CA VAL A 22 -3.46 3.28 -4.29
C VAL A 22 -4.02 1.97 -4.83
N ALA A 23 -4.65 2.04 -5.99
CA ALA A 23 -5.20 0.88 -6.65
C ALA A 23 -4.84 0.88 -8.13
N LEU A 24 -4.63 -0.32 -8.69
CA LEU A 24 -4.43 -0.52 -10.11
C LEU A 24 -5.14 -1.80 -10.51
N ASP A 25 -6.02 -1.71 -11.51
CA ASP A 25 -6.78 -2.86 -12.02
C ASP A 25 -7.53 -3.62 -10.92
N GLY A 26 -8.10 -2.89 -9.96
CA GLY A 26 -8.86 -3.48 -8.87
C GLY A 26 -8.00 -4.09 -7.75
N ARG A 27 -6.70 -3.90 -7.77
CA ARG A 27 -5.77 -4.41 -6.76
C ARG A 27 -5.22 -3.28 -5.92
N GLY A 28 -5.28 -3.44 -4.61
CA GLY A 28 -4.91 -2.40 -3.65
C GLY A 28 -3.53 -2.60 -3.06
N LEU A 29 -2.81 -1.49 -2.95
CA LEU A 29 -1.51 -1.41 -2.27
C LEU A 29 -1.62 -0.41 -1.14
N LEU A 30 -1.44 -0.90 0.09
CA LEU A 30 -1.38 -0.06 1.28
C LEU A 30 0.08 0.32 1.53
N ILE A 31 0.33 1.61 1.74
CA ILE A 31 1.67 2.15 1.97
C ILE A 31 1.75 2.62 3.41
N THR A 32 2.60 1.97 4.20
CA THR A 32 2.81 2.29 5.61
C THR A 32 4.22 2.84 5.84
N GLY A 33 4.40 3.50 6.95
CA GLY A 33 5.69 4.08 7.35
C GLY A 33 5.46 5.26 8.27
N ASP A 34 6.52 5.68 8.95
CA ASP A 34 6.48 6.84 9.83
C ASP A 34 6.22 8.12 9.04
N SER A 35 5.79 9.17 9.75
CA SER A 35 5.68 10.49 9.16
C SER A 35 7.02 10.90 8.56
N GLY A 36 7.00 11.35 7.31
CA GLY A 36 8.23 11.71 6.58
C GLY A 36 8.94 10.54 5.90
N SER A 37 8.38 9.33 5.94
CA SER A 37 8.99 8.15 5.29
C SER A 37 8.84 8.12 3.78
N GLY A 38 8.00 9.00 3.20
CA GLY A 38 7.80 9.07 1.76
C GLY A 38 6.53 8.40 1.25
N LYS A 39 5.53 8.17 2.11
CA LYS A 39 4.28 7.52 1.72
C LYS A 39 3.57 8.26 0.58
N SER A 40 3.31 9.55 0.75
CA SER A 40 2.63 10.35 -0.27
C SER A 40 3.46 10.46 -1.54
N GLY A 41 4.78 10.57 -1.41
CA GLY A 41 5.69 10.62 -2.57
C GLY A 41 5.63 9.33 -3.39
N LEU A 42 5.63 8.18 -2.75
CA LEU A 42 5.48 6.91 -3.44
C LEU A 42 4.11 6.81 -4.12
N ALA A 43 3.05 7.21 -3.42
CA ALA A 43 1.70 7.23 -4.00
C ALA A 43 1.65 8.11 -5.26
N LEU A 44 2.27 9.30 -5.24
CA LEU A 44 2.37 10.18 -6.41
C LEU A 44 3.08 9.51 -7.58
N GLN A 45 4.21 8.83 -7.31
CA GLN A 45 4.94 8.11 -8.35
C GLN A 45 4.08 7.01 -8.98
N LEU A 46 3.36 6.25 -8.16
CA LEU A 46 2.47 5.19 -8.62
C LEU A 46 1.32 5.76 -9.45
N MET A 47 0.75 6.90 -9.02
CA MET A 47 -0.30 7.59 -9.78
C MET A 47 0.21 8.08 -11.14
N ALA A 48 1.43 8.58 -11.20
CA ALA A 48 2.05 8.99 -12.47
C ALA A 48 2.21 7.81 -13.44
N LEU A 49 2.29 6.59 -12.91
CA LEU A 49 2.42 5.36 -13.68
C LEU A 49 1.08 4.65 -13.94
N GLY A 50 -0.03 5.28 -13.56
CA GLY A 50 -1.37 4.78 -13.91
C GLY A 50 -2.23 4.31 -12.74
N ALA A 51 -1.73 4.30 -11.51
CA ALA A 51 -2.55 3.95 -10.35
C ALA A 51 -3.54 5.07 -10.01
N LEU A 52 -4.63 4.70 -9.35
CA LEU A 52 -5.62 5.65 -8.83
C LEU A 52 -5.43 5.79 -7.32
N LEU A 53 -5.66 6.98 -6.80
CA LEU A 53 -5.62 7.21 -5.36
C LEU A 53 -6.85 6.59 -4.70
N VAL A 54 -6.64 5.84 -3.63
CA VAL A 54 -7.71 5.42 -2.72
C VAL A 54 -7.79 6.42 -1.57
N ALA A 55 -6.68 6.66 -0.89
CA ALA A 55 -6.61 7.59 0.23
C ALA A 55 -5.17 8.02 0.48
N ASP A 56 -5.00 9.23 1.02
CA ASP A 56 -3.71 9.73 1.48
C ASP A 56 -3.85 10.22 2.91
N ASP A 57 -2.77 10.07 3.71
CA ASP A 57 -2.69 10.45 5.11
C ASP A 57 -3.54 9.58 6.04
N ARG A 58 -4.79 9.28 5.70
CA ARG A 58 -5.68 8.43 6.48
C ARG A 58 -6.40 7.45 5.58
N VAL A 59 -6.36 6.19 5.96
CA VAL A 59 -7.02 5.09 5.23
C VAL A 59 -7.96 4.40 6.19
N GLU A 60 -9.20 4.25 5.78
CA GLU A 60 -10.18 3.45 6.51
C GLU A 60 -10.12 2.02 6.00
N LEU A 61 -9.86 1.08 6.91
CA LEU A 61 -9.79 -0.35 6.62
C LEU A 61 -11.01 -1.03 7.21
N LYS A 62 -11.60 -1.96 6.47
CA LYS A 62 -12.75 -2.74 6.92
C LYS A 62 -12.61 -4.19 6.51
N LEU A 63 -12.97 -5.11 7.42
CA LEU A 63 -13.15 -6.50 7.05
C LEU A 63 -14.42 -6.64 6.21
N SER A 64 -14.30 -7.32 5.08
CA SER A 64 -15.40 -7.62 4.19
C SER A 64 -15.28 -9.10 3.80
N GLY A 65 -15.96 -9.97 4.54
CA GLY A 65 -15.79 -11.41 4.41
C GLY A 65 -14.37 -11.82 4.79
N ASN A 66 -13.64 -12.43 3.85
CA ASN A 66 -12.25 -12.86 4.05
C ASN A 66 -11.24 -11.87 3.45
N LYS A 67 -11.66 -10.65 3.13
CA LYS A 67 -10.81 -9.61 2.56
C LYS A 67 -10.82 -8.37 3.42
N VAL A 68 -9.76 -7.56 3.30
CA VAL A 68 -9.71 -6.22 3.88
C VAL A 68 -9.90 -5.23 2.74
N THR A 69 -10.86 -4.32 2.88
CA THR A 69 -11.05 -3.23 1.92
C THR A 69 -10.51 -1.94 2.51
N ALA A 70 -9.99 -1.07 1.63
CA ALA A 70 -9.48 0.24 1.97
C ALA A 70 -10.30 1.31 1.26
N GLN A 71 -10.55 2.42 1.97
CA GLN A 71 -11.26 3.57 1.41
C GLN A 71 -10.78 4.84 2.10
N SER A 72 -11.07 5.99 1.49
CA SER A 72 -10.80 7.29 2.10
C SER A 72 -11.91 7.63 3.09
N PRO A 73 -11.58 8.20 4.27
CA PRO A 73 -12.58 8.91 5.04
C PRO A 73 -13.23 10.00 4.18
N ALA A 74 -14.54 10.19 4.31
CA ALA A 74 -15.35 10.97 3.35
C ALA A 74 -14.87 12.41 3.15
N ASN A 75 -14.33 13.03 4.21
CA ASN A 75 -13.97 14.45 4.19
C ASN A 75 -12.59 14.74 3.57
N ILE A 76 -11.82 13.72 3.19
CA ILE A 76 -10.47 13.90 2.61
C ILE A 76 -10.29 13.17 1.28
N ARG A 77 -11.38 12.73 0.67
CA ARG A 77 -11.32 12.00 -0.60
C ARG A 77 -10.78 12.89 -1.72
N GLY A 78 -9.91 12.30 -2.54
CA GLY A 78 -9.46 12.93 -3.78
C GLY A 78 -8.39 14.00 -3.58
N VAL A 79 -7.68 13.99 -2.46
CA VAL A 79 -6.64 14.96 -2.15
C VAL A 79 -5.36 14.22 -1.76
N ILE A 80 -4.24 14.68 -2.32
CA ILE A 80 -2.91 14.18 -1.95
C ILE A 80 -1.95 15.35 -1.73
N GLU A 81 -1.13 15.26 -0.69
CA GLU A 81 -0.11 16.26 -0.41
C GLU A 81 1.11 16.06 -1.31
N ALA A 82 1.49 17.11 -2.03
CA ALA A 82 2.72 17.16 -2.80
C ALA A 82 3.63 18.21 -2.17
N ARG A 83 4.71 17.76 -1.55
CA ARG A 83 5.66 18.67 -0.89
C ARG A 83 6.20 19.69 -1.89
N GLY A 84 6.09 20.97 -1.55
CA GLY A 84 6.52 22.07 -2.40
C GLY A 84 5.45 22.61 -3.35
N LEU A 85 4.36 21.89 -3.55
CA LEU A 85 3.24 22.36 -4.38
C LEU A 85 1.97 22.60 -3.58
N GLY A 86 1.69 21.76 -2.59
CA GLY A 86 0.50 21.85 -1.76
C GLY A 86 -0.40 20.64 -1.88
N LEU A 87 -1.70 20.85 -1.69
CA LEU A 87 -2.69 19.78 -1.78
C LEU A 87 -3.21 19.71 -3.22
N LEU A 88 -3.07 18.55 -3.84
CA LEU A 88 -3.45 18.33 -5.22
C LEU A 88 -4.72 17.50 -5.29
N ARG A 89 -5.56 17.81 -6.30
CA ARG A 89 -6.68 16.94 -6.64
C ARG A 89 -6.18 15.71 -7.36
N ALA A 90 -6.82 14.57 -7.11
CA ALA A 90 -6.44 13.31 -7.70
C ALA A 90 -7.65 12.53 -8.15
N ASP A 91 -7.51 11.77 -9.23
CA ASP A 91 -8.50 10.79 -9.63
C ASP A 91 -8.51 9.66 -8.63
N THR A 92 -9.69 9.22 -8.21
CA THR A 92 -9.85 8.27 -7.12
C THR A 92 -10.69 7.08 -7.51
N VAL A 93 -10.52 6.02 -6.74
CA VAL A 93 -11.46 4.89 -6.67
C VAL A 93 -12.03 4.87 -5.25
N ALA A 94 -13.32 4.54 -5.13
CA ALA A 94 -14.03 4.64 -3.86
C ALA A 94 -13.50 3.69 -2.81
N SER A 95 -13.20 2.45 -3.20
CA SER A 95 -12.64 1.43 -2.32
C SER A 95 -11.91 0.38 -3.15
N VAL A 96 -11.04 -0.38 -2.49
CA VAL A 96 -10.30 -1.47 -3.12
C VAL A 96 -10.01 -2.54 -2.08
N ALA A 97 -9.99 -3.81 -2.50
CA ALA A 97 -9.47 -4.89 -1.66
C ALA A 97 -7.94 -4.80 -1.63
N LEU A 98 -7.34 -5.01 -0.46
CA LEU A 98 -5.89 -4.98 -0.32
C LEU A 98 -5.27 -6.29 -0.83
N ASP A 99 -4.30 -6.18 -1.70
CA ASP A 99 -3.50 -7.30 -2.20
C ASP A 99 -2.09 -7.31 -1.62
N TYR A 100 -1.55 -6.13 -1.29
CA TYR A 100 -0.19 -5.98 -0.78
C TYR A 100 -0.10 -4.83 0.20
N VAL A 101 0.86 -4.95 1.13
CA VAL A 101 1.31 -3.85 1.99
C VAL A 101 2.77 -3.61 1.69
N VAL A 102 3.17 -2.35 1.50
CA VAL A 102 4.58 -1.96 1.48
C VAL A 102 4.87 -1.09 2.70
N ASP A 103 5.87 -1.50 3.48
CA ASP A 103 6.31 -0.76 4.67
C ASP A 103 7.60 -0.02 4.37
N LEU A 104 7.55 1.31 4.42
CA LEU A 104 8.69 2.17 4.10
C LEU A 104 9.67 2.33 5.26
N ASN A 105 9.35 1.82 6.45
CA ASN A 105 10.24 1.89 7.60
C ASN A 105 11.41 0.92 7.52
N ARG A 106 11.37 -0.03 6.59
CA ARG A 106 12.44 -1.03 6.43
C ARG A 106 12.85 -1.08 4.97
N THR A 107 14.15 -1.25 4.76
CA THR A 107 14.73 -1.37 3.41
C THR A 107 14.99 -2.83 3.11
N GLU A 108 14.55 -3.28 1.95
CA GLU A 108 14.84 -4.61 1.44
C GLU A 108 16.25 -4.64 0.88
N THR A 109 17.05 -5.59 1.34
CA THR A 109 18.45 -5.74 0.88
C THR A 109 18.66 -6.98 0.02
N ALA A 110 17.69 -7.92 0.05
CA ALA A 110 17.79 -9.13 -0.76
C ALA A 110 17.40 -8.83 -2.21
N ARG A 111 18.13 -9.42 -3.15
CA ARG A 111 17.80 -9.30 -4.57
C ARG A 111 16.47 -10.00 -4.90
N LEU A 112 16.27 -11.18 -4.36
CA LEU A 112 15.04 -11.98 -4.52
C LEU A 112 14.57 -12.40 -3.15
N PRO A 113 13.84 -11.52 -2.45
CA PRO A 113 13.45 -11.77 -1.06
C PRO A 113 12.45 -12.93 -0.95
N ASP A 114 12.54 -13.66 0.14
CA ASP A 114 11.53 -14.65 0.47
C ASP A 114 10.21 -13.94 0.79
N PRO A 115 9.07 -14.57 0.43
CA PRO A 115 7.76 -14.01 0.75
C PRO A 115 7.57 -13.88 2.26
N VAL A 116 7.05 -12.73 2.69
CA VAL A 116 6.63 -12.49 4.07
C VAL A 116 5.23 -11.90 4.07
N ASP A 117 4.51 -12.08 5.17
CA ASP A 117 3.15 -11.62 5.32
C ASP A 117 3.01 -10.75 6.56
N VAL A 118 1.93 -9.98 6.60
CA VAL A 118 1.55 -9.15 7.75
C VAL A 118 0.06 -9.33 8.02
N LYS A 119 -0.34 -9.23 9.28
CA LYS A 119 -1.75 -9.20 9.67
C LYS A 119 -2.31 -7.80 9.46
N VAL A 120 -3.38 -7.72 8.68
CA VAL A 120 -4.17 -6.51 8.50
C VAL A 120 -5.58 -6.82 8.96
N LEU A 121 -6.03 -6.15 10.02
CA LEU A 121 -7.21 -6.55 10.75
C LEU A 121 -7.08 -8.04 11.09
N ARG A 122 -7.94 -8.92 10.69
CA ARG A 122 -7.83 -10.36 11.00
C ARG A 122 -7.32 -11.19 9.83
N GLN A 123 -6.83 -10.52 8.77
CA GLN A 123 -6.43 -11.20 7.54
C GLN A 123 -4.93 -11.12 7.33
N THR A 124 -4.40 -12.07 6.59
CA THR A 124 -3.00 -12.13 6.19
C THR A 124 -2.83 -11.54 4.81
N VAL A 125 -1.92 -10.57 4.67
CA VAL A 125 -1.65 -9.87 3.40
C VAL A 125 -0.14 -9.91 3.15
N PRO A 126 0.30 -10.16 1.90
CA PRO A 126 1.72 -10.10 1.56
C PRO A 126 2.34 -8.75 1.90
N LEU A 127 3.52 -8.79 2.54
CA LEU A 127 4.27 -7.61 2.98
C LEU A 127 5.50 -7.43 2.11
N LEU A 128 5.73 -6.19 1.69
CA LEU A 128 6.91 -5.76 0.94
C LEU A 128 7.65 -4.70 1.74
N HIS A 129 8.96 -4.63 1.56
CA HIS A 129 9.78 -3.55 2.11
C HIS A 129 10.28 -2.66 0.98
N ALA A 130 10.65 -1.43 1.31
CA ALA A 130 11.16 -0.49 0.32
C ALA A 130 12.49 -0.98 -0.25
N ALA A 131 12.62 -1.00 -1.55
CA ALA A 131 13.90 -1.23 -2.20
C ALA A 131 14.50 0.12 -2.59
N ASP A 132 15.77 0.32 -2.26
CA ASP A 132 16.48 1.57 -2.57
C ASP A 132 17.01 1.53 -4.01
N ILE A 133 16.08 1.58 -4.95
CA ILE A 133 16.35 1.57 -6.39
C ILE A 133 15.47 2.62 -7.08
N PRO A 134 15.96 3.28 -8.15
CA PRO A 134 15.20 4.34 -8.81
C PRO A 134 13.86 3.88 -9.41
N HIS A 135 13.76 2.59 -9.78
CA HIS A 135 12.57 2.04 -10.43
C HIS A 135 11.63 1.28 -9.49
N PHE A 136 11.72 1.53 -8.17
CA PHE A 136 10.89 0.82 -7.21
C PHE A 136 9.38 1.00 -7.49
N ALA A 137 8.95 2.23 -7.79
CA ALA A 137 7.54 2.48 -8.11
C ALA A 137 7.10 1.70 -9.36
N ALA A 138 7.94 1.67 -10.41
CA ALA A 138 7.64 0.88 -11.61
C ALA A 138 7.54 -0.62 -11.30
N SER A 139 8.40 -1.12 -10.40
CA SER A 139 8.35 -2.53 -9.96
C SER A 139 7.03 -2.84 -9.25
N LEU A 140 6.56 -1.93 -8.40
CA LEU A 140 5.28 -2.09 -7.72
C LEU A 140 4.10 -2.10 -8.72
N ILE A 141 4.16 -1.27 -9.74
CA ILE A 141 3.15 -1.26 -10.81
C ILE A 141 3.11 -2.61 -11.52
N GLN A 142 4.27 -3.16 -11.86
CA GLN A 142 4.33 -4.47 -12.51
C GLN A 142 3.79 -5.57 -11.60
N LEU A 143 4.08 -5.49 -10.30
CA LEU A 143 3.53 -6.41 -9.31
C LEU A 143 2.00 -6.34 -9.29
N LEU A 144 1.43 -5.14 -9.27
CA LEU A 144 -0.02 -4.95 -9.25
C LEU A 144 -0.68 -5.44 -10.53
N LYS A 145 0.00 -5.31 -11.66
CA LYS A 145 -0.54 -5.77 -12.96
C LYS A 145 -0.57 -7.29 -13.09
N ALA A 146 0.50 -7.96 -12.67
CA ALA A 146 0.73 -9.35 -13.06
C ALA A 146 1.06 -10.31 -11.91
N GLY A 147 1.30 -9.80 -10.72
CA GLY A 147 1.69 -10.61 -9.57
C GLY A 147 3.16 -10.99 -9.59
N ARG A 148 3.53 -11.85 -8.66
CA ARG A 148 4.90 -12.28 -8.42
C ARG A 148 4.97 -13.80 -8.45
N THR A 149 6.04 -14.35 -9.05
CA THR A 149 6.36 -15.78 -8.93
C THR A 149 7.12 -16.02 -7.63
N GLY A 150 7.21 -17.28 -7.20
CA GLY A 150 8.07 -17.65 -6.08
C GLY A 150 9.55 -17.51 -6.47
N PRO A 151 10.44 -17.40 -5.46
CA PRO A 151 11.88 -17.26 -5.72
C PRO A 151 12.50 -18.42 -6.50
N GLU A 152 11.91 -19.60 -6.43
CA GLU A 152 12.36 -20.78 -7.14
C GLU A 152 11.85 -20.90 -8.57
N TRP A 153 11.06 -19.94 -9.04
CA TRP A 153 10.66 -19.92 -10.44
C TRP A 153 11.90 -19.83 -11.35
N PRO A 154 12.00 -20.55 -12.46
CA PRO A 154 10.93 -21.32 -13.14
C PRO A 154 10.83 -22.80 -12.72
N ASN A 155 11.45 -23.19 -11.66
CA ASN A 155 11.51 -24.59 -11.25
C ASN A 155 10.29 -25.07 -10.46
N GLN A 156 9.21 -24.35 -10.53
CA GLN A 156 7.93 -24.71 -9.90
C GLN A 156 7.07 -25.53 -10.82
#